data_5e466243e9745faa2a936d74ccbbf839
#
_entry.id   5e466243e9745faa2a936d74ccbbf839
#
_cell.length_a   1.000
_cell.length_b   1.000
_cell.length_c   1.000
_cell.angle_alpha   90.00
_cell.angle_beta   90.00
_cell.angle_gamma   90.00
#
_symmetry.space_group_name_H-M   'P 1'
#
loop_
_entity.id
_entity.type
_entity.pdbx_description
1 polymer ?
#
loop_
_entity_poly.entity_id
_entity_poly.type
_entity_poly.pdbx_seq_one_letter_code
_entity_poly.pdbx_strand_id
1 'polypeptide(L)'
;MSGSNGDKRVIGLYGEMRLAMELHKRGWQVYSAYIDEKFDFVILKSYCENCQTFKDAWTREGTYIDKKGNEKKGKTVTQLCETCHQDSLKMLVRFIQVKTSEGIPGKKTKSGEEVKKYSFHARIRYHLADSRIFYAWIQVWDEDNVNYYIFKTEDVALFDNLQIVSYQTTDNQKTTLRINKEGTVLNEGTKHDYSAFEDFRDNFDCLEDLIEGDCWK
;
A
#
# COMPACT_ATOMS: atom_id res chain seq x y z
N MET A 1 -20.24 -22.83 3.19
CA MET A 1 -21.08 -21.73 2.66
C MET A 1 -20.24 -20.98 1.66
N SER A 2 -20.60 -20.98 0.37
CA SER A 2 -19.92 -20.18 -0.64
C SER A 2 -20.43 -18.75 -0.47
N GLY A 3 -19.59 -17.83 0.03
CA GLY A 3 -19.91 -16.43 0.08
C GLY A 3 -20.35 -15.94 -1.31
N SER A 4 -21.39 -15.15 -1.36
CA SER A 4 -21.90 -14.62 -2.63
C SER A 4 -20.84 -13.71 -3.27
N ASN A 5 -20.85 -13.56 -4.59
CA ASN A 5 -19.93 -12.63 -5.28
C ASN A 5 -20.09 -11.18 -4.77
N GLY A 6 -21.24 -10.85 -4.17
CA GLY A 6 -21.47 -9.56 -3.52
C GLY A 6 -20.59 -9.36 -2.29
N ASP A 7 -20.46 -10.36 -1.44
CA ASP A 7 -19.69 -10.27 -0.20
C ASP A 7 -18.20 -10.02 -0.48
N LYS A 8 -17.62 -10.66 -1.50
CA LYS A 8 -16.22 -10.46 -1.90
C LYS A 8 -15.91 -9.05 -2.40
N ARG A 9 -16.86 -8.44 -3.10
CA ARG A 9 -16.71 -7.05 -3.57
C ARG A 9 -16.75 -6.06 -2.42
N VAL A 10 -17.65 -6.29 -1.46
CA VAL A 10 -17.75 -5.44 -0.26
C VAL A 10 -16.46 -5.49 0.54
N ILE A 11 -15.88 -6.68 0.75
CA ILE A 11 -14.61 -6.84 1.46
C ILE A 11 -13.45 -6.19 0.70
N GLY A 12 -13.41 -6.31 -0.63
CA GLY A 12 -12.42 -5.61 -1.45
C GLY A 12 -12.48 -4.11 -1.23
N LEU A 13 -13.66 -3.51 -1.40
CA LEU A 13 -13.88 -2.08 -1.20
C LEU A 13 -13.54 -1.62 0.22
N TYR A 14 -13.91 -2.41 1.24
CA TYR A 14 -13.57 -2.11 2.63
C TYR A 14 -12.06 -2.00 2.83
N GLY A 15 -11.28 -2.97 2.31
CA GLY A 15 -9.83 -2.94 2.40
C GLY A 15 -9.22 -1.74 1.68
N GLU A 16 -9.68 -1.42 0.47
CA GLU A 16 -9.25 -0.23 -0.26
C GLU A 16 -9.50 1.05 0.53
N MET A 17 -10.70 1.21 1.09
CA MET A 17 -11.03 2.38 1.93
C MET A 17 -10.13 2.48 3.17
N ARG A 18 -9.89 1.37 3.87
CA ARG A 18 -9.00 1.32 5.04
C ARG A 18 -7.57 1.69 4.66
N LEU A 19 -7.06 1.15 3.55
CA LEU A 19 -5.72 1.50 3.06
C LEU A 19 -5.61 2.98 2.68
N ALA A 20 -6.60 3.51 1.95
CA ALA A 20 -6.60 4.92 1.57
C ALA A 20 -6.55 5.84 2.79
N MET A 21 -7.33 5.54 3.83
CA MET A 21 -7.30 6.30 5.10
C MET A 21 -5.92 6.23 5.78
N GLU A 22 -5.29 5.05 5.78
CA GLU A 22 -3.98 4.87 6.39
C GLU A 22 -2.88 5.60 5.62
N LEU A 23 -2.93 5.59 4.29
CA LEU A 23 -2.02 6.34 3.43
C LEU A 23 -2.18 7.85 3.61
N HIS A 24 -3.43 8.36 3.72
CA HIS A 24 -3.67 9.77 4.00
C HIS A 24 -3.09 10.22 5.35
N LYS A 25 -3.21 9.41 6.39
CA LYS A 25 -2.59 9.69 7.71
C LYS A 25 -1.06 9.84 7.61
N ARG A 26 -0.44 9.16 6.65
CA ARG A 26 1.00 9.20 6.36
C ARG A 26 1.40 10.31 5.37
N GLY A 27 0.46 11.17 5.00
CA GLY A 27 0.68 12.31 4.12
C GLY A 27 0.70 12.00 2.63
N TRP A 28 0.26 10.80 2.21
CA TRP A 28 0.09 10.48 0.81
C TRP A 28 -1.22 11.05 0.25
N GLN A 29 -1.17 11.62 -0.94
CA GLN A 29 -2.37 11.90 -1.75
C GLN A 29 -2.75 10.60 -2.46
N VAL A 30 -4.01 10.18 -2.35
CA VAL A 30 -4.50 8.90 -2.88
C VAL A 30 -5.52 9.13 -3.97
N TYR A 31 -5.32 8.52 -5.11
CA TYR A 31 -6.21 8.56 -6.26
C TYR A 31 -6.60 7.14 -6.65
N SER A 32 -7.89 6.86 -6.78
CA SER A 32 -8.37 5.58 -7.30
C SER A 32 -8.18 5.54 -8.82
N ALA A 33 -7.69 4.43 -9.35
CA ALA A 33 -7.64 4.22 -10.78
C ALA A 33 -9.06 4.04 -11.33
N TYR A 34 -9.41 4.81 -12.36
CA TYR A 34 -10.72 4.72 -12.99
C TYR A 34 -10.89 3.46 -13.86
N ILE A 35 -9.77 2.93 -14.35
CA ILE A 35 -9.71 1.73 -15.17
C ILE A 35 -8.86 0.70 -14.41
N ASP A 36 -9.49 -0.38 -13.97
CA ASP A 36 -8.87 -1.51 -13.26
C ASP A 36 -8.07 -2.37 -14.24
N GLU A 37 -6.90 -1.87 -14.67
CA GLU A 37 -6.04 -2.68 -15.55
C GLU A 37 -4.87 -3.36 -14.81
N LYS A 38 -4.26 -2.71 -13.81
CA LYS A 38 -3.04 -3.24 -13.17
C LYS A 38 -2.84 -2.84 -11.72
N PHE A 39 -3.47 -1.78 -11.25
CA PHE A 39 -3.35 -1.25 -9.90
C PHE A 39 -4.63 -0.53 -9.49
N ASP A 40 -4.89 -0.50 -8.19
CA ASP A 40 -6.11 0.07 -7.62
C ASP A 40 -5.92 1.54 -7.23
N PHE A 41 -4.68 1.91 -6.81
CA PHE A 41 -4.35 3.28 -6.43
C PHE A 41 -3.13 3.83 -7.14
N VAL A 42 -3.17 5.13 -7.40
CA VAL A 42 -1.99 5.99 -7.63
C VAL A 42 -1.84 6.85 -6.40
N ILE A 43 -0.67 6.84 -5.78
CA ILE A 43 -0.38 7.67 -4.62
C ILE A 43 0.78 8.62 -4.89
N LEU A 44 0.68 9.83 -4.36
CA LEU A 44 1.64 10.91 -4.56
C LEU A 44 2.11 11.47 -3.23
N LYS A 45 3.41 11.76 -3.13
CA LYS A 45 4.00 12.48 -2.00
C LYS A 45 5.13 13.38 -2.48
N SER A 46 5.22 14.59 -1.94
CA SER A 46 6.26 15.54 -2.33
C SER A 46 7.54 15.30 -1.53
N TYR A 47 8.67 15.29 -2.22
CA TYR A 47 10.01 15.17 -1.66
C TYR A 47 10.85 16.37 -2.06
N CYS A 48 11.55 16.98 -1.11
CA CYS A 48 12.46 18.09 -1.38
C CYS A 48 13.89 17.59 -1.47
N GLU A 49 14.52 17.70 -2.66
CA GLU A 49 15.91 17.30 -2.87
C GLU A 49 16.90 18.10 -2.03
N ASN A 50 16.63 19.39 -1.83
CA ASN A 50 17.52 20.24 -1.04
C ASN A 50 17.47 19.94 0.46
N CYS A 51 16.26 19.64 0.98
CA CYS A 51 16.08 19.23 2.37
C CYS A 51 16.33 17.74 2.62
N GLN A 52 16.40 16.94 1.56
CA GLN A 52 16.50 15.47 1.58
C GLN A 52 15.42 14.81 2.44
N THR A 53 14.19 15.33 2.39
CA THR A 53 13.06 14.81 3.15
C THR A 53 11.73 15.18 2.49
N PHE A 54 10.66 14.54 2.94
CA PHE A 54 9.30 14.85 2.49
C PHE A 54 8.86 16.21 3.01
N LYS A 55 8.39 17.04 2.11
CA LYS A 55 7.98 18.42 2.37
C LYS A 55 6.82 18.82 1.48
N ASP A 56 5.95 19.65 2.00
CA ASP A 56 4.88 20.23 1.23
C ASP A 56 5.32 21.46 0.43
N ALA A 57 4.50 21.83 -0.53
CA ALA A 57 4.69 23.04 -1.30
C ALA A 57 4.35 24.27 -0.42
N TRP A 58 5.20 25.30 -0.49
CA TRP A 58 4.99 26.54 0.24
C TRP A 58 3.70 27.23 -0.21
N THR A 59 2.85 27.56 0.72
CA THR A 59 1.61 28.28 0.48
C THR A 59 1.80 29.74 0.88
N ARG A 60 1.76 30.63 -0.12
CA ARG A 60 1.85 32.07 0.09
C ARG A 60 0.45 32.64 0.28
N GLU A 61 0.24 33.39 1.35
CA GLU A 61 -0.95 34.22 1.49
C GLU A 61 -0.78 35.52 0.73
N GLY A 62 -1.82 35.95 0.05
CA GLY A 62 -1.83 37.17 -0.72
C GLY A 62 -3.23 37.73 -0.92
N THR A 63 -3.33 38.94 -1.42
CA THR A 63 -4.61 39.55 -1.82
C THR A 63 -4.75 39.49 -3.33
N TYR A 64 -5.97 39.27 -3.81
CA TYR A 64 -6.33 39.31 -5.21
C TYR A 64 -7.65 40.07 -5.39
N ILE A 65 -7.84 40.64 -6.55
CA ILE A 65 -9.10 41.33 -6.91
C ILE A 65 -9.99 40.31 -7.64
N ASP A 66 -11.20 40.09 -7.16
CA ASP A 66 -12.17 39.24 -7.81
C ASP A 66 -12.75 39.90 -9.09
N LYS A 67 -13.53 39.11 -9.85
CA LYS A 67 -14.16 39.61 -11.10
C LYS A 67 -15.15 40.78 -10.88
N LYS A 68 -15.49 41.09 -9.64
CA LYS A 68 -16.39 42.21 -9.25
C LYS A 68 -15.60 43.42 -8.72
N GLY A 69 -14.26 43.38 -8.74
CA GLY A 69 -13.40 44.44 -8.25
C GLY A 69 -13.19 44.44 -6.73
N ASN A 70 -13.60 43.43 -6.00
CA ASN A 70 -13.41 43.35 -4.55
C ASN A 70 -12.07 42.69 -4.22
N GLU A 71 -11.35 43.29 -3.27
CA GLU A 71 -10.13 42.71 -2.72
C GLU A 71 -10.48 41.51 -1.84
N LYS A 72 -9.88 40.35 -2.09
CA LYS A 72 -10.02 39.12 -1.32
C LYS A 72 -8.67 38.57 -0.91
N LYS A 73 -8.60 38.01 0.30
CA LYS A 73 -7.46 37.22 0.74
C LYS A 73 -7.56 35.81 0.16
N GLY A 74 -6.45 35.31 -0.31
CA GLY A 74 -6.38 33.96 -0.85
C GLY A 74 -5.01 33.32 -0.58
N LYS A 75 -4.97 32.02 -0.76
CA LYS A 75 -3.74 31.24 -0.66
C LYS A 75 -3.34 30.78 -2.05
N THR A 76 -2.08 30.97 -2.40
CA THR A 76 -1.49 30.47 -3.63
C THR A 76 -0.45 29.44 -3.28
N VAL A 77 -0.64 28.20 -3.75
CA VAL A 77 0.38 27.16 -3.65
C VAL A 77 1.46 27.46 -4.67
N THR A 78 2.70 27.46 -4.23
CA THR A 78 3.87 27.65 -5.08
C THR A 78 4.49 26.30 -5.42
N GLN A 79 5.46 26.29 -6.33
CA GLN A 79 6.29 25.11 -6.59
C GLN A 79 7.50 25.03 -5.67
N LEU A 80 7.61 25.95 -4.71
CA LEU A 80 8.73 26.01 -3.78
C LEU A 80 8.49 25.14 -2.55
N CYS A 81 9.55 24.56 -2.03
CA CYS A 81 9.52 23.84 -0.76
C CYS A 81 9.13 24.79 0.39
N GLU A 82 8.22 24.36 1.27
CA GLU A 82 7.78 25.13 2.43
C GLU A 82 8.89 25.51 3.41
N THR A 83 9.97 24.71 3.45
CA THR A 83 11.07 24.86 4.41
C THR A 83 12.23 25.67 3.84
N CYS A 84 12.77 25.28 2.68
CA CYS A 84 13.95 25.96 2.11
C CYS A 84 13.59 27.05 1.08
N HIS A 85 12.32 27.16 0.70
CA HIS A 85 11.81 28.11 -0.29
C HIS A 85 12.49 28.03 -1.67
N GLN A 86 13.06 26.86 -1.99
CA GLN A 86 13.70 26.60 -3.29
C GLN A 86 12.81 25.75 -4.18
N ASP A 87 13.00 25.86 -5.49
CA ASP A 87 12.36 25.03 -6.51
C ASP A 87 13.07 23.66 -6.56
N SER A 88 12.86 22.88 -5.52
CA SER A 88 13.52 21.58 -5.29
C SER A 88 12.53 20.49 -4.93
N LEU A 89 11.23 20.76 -5.06
CA LEU A 89 10.20 19.75 -4.83
C LEU A 89 10.09 18.81 -6.03
N LYS A 90 10.08 17.52 -5.73
CA LYS A 90 9.80 16.45 -6.67
C LYS A 90 8.63 15.62 -6.18
N MET A 91 7.90 15.04 -7.11
CA MET A 91 6.75 14.22 -6.80
C MET A 91 7.15 12.74 -6.86
N LEU A 92 7.05 12.03 -5.74
CA LEU A 92 7.07 10.58 -5.75
C LEU A 92 5.71 10.07 -6.20
N VAL A 93 5.73 9.10 -7.10
CA VAL A 93 4.54 8.41 -7.60
C VAL A 93 4.69 6.93 -7.31
N ARG A 94 3.66 6.33 -6.70
CA ARG A 94 3.58 4.88 -6.49
C ARG A 94 2.25 4.36 -7.02
N PHE A 95 2.28 3.14 -7.52
CA PHE A 95 1.11 2.41 -7.98
C PHE A 95 0.87 1.25 -7.01
N ILE A 96 -0.33 1.11 -6.49
CA ILE A 96 -0.62 0.08 -5.50
C ILE A 96 -1.70 -0.85 -6.02
N GLN A 97 -1.38 -2.15 -6.08
CA GLN A 97 -2.35 -3.20 -6.27
C GLN A 97 -2.82 -3.70 -4.90
N VAL A 98 -4.10 -3.58 -4.64
CA VAL A 98 -4.71 -3.99 -3.36
C VAL A 98 -5.27 -5.40 -3.46
N LYS A 99 -5.06 -6.19 -2.43
CA LYS A 99 -5.71 -7.49 -2.25
C LYS A 99 -6.22 -7.60 -0.82
N THR A 100 -7.51 -7.77 -0.65
CA THR A 100 -8.14 -7.89 0.68
C THR A 100 -8.64 -9.31 0.92
N SER A 101 -8.48 -9.81 2.14
CA SER A 101 -8.94 -11.13 2.54
C SER A 101 -9.43 -11.12 3.99
N GLU A 102 -10.58 -11.71 4.26
CA GLU A 102 -11.06 -11.98 5.63
C GLU A 102 -10.47 -13.26 6.22
N GLY A 103 -9.82 -14.06 5.39
CA GLY A 103 -9.36 -15.37 5.79
C GLY A 103 -10.49 -16.37 6.05
N ILE A 104 -10.11 -17.59 6.32
CA ILE A 104 -11.02 -18.66 6.74
C ILE A 104 -10.53 -19.24 8.06
N PRO A 105 -11.43 -19.69 8.97
CA PRO A 105 -11.01 -20.30 10.22
C PRO A 105 -10.01 -21.43 10.00
N GLY A 106 -8.89 -21.36 10.70
CA GLY A 106 -7.85 -22.40 10.73
C GLY A 106 -7.95 -23.29 11.96
N LYS A 107 -7.10 -24.30 12.03
CA LYS A 107 -6.94 -25.09 13.26
C LYS A 107 -6.25 -24.21 14.30
N LYS A 108 -6.76 -24.22 15.52
CA LYS A 108 -6.09 -23.56 16.66
C LYS A 108 -4.66 -24.06 16.83
N THR A 109 -3.82 -23.24 17.41
CA THR A 109 -2.47 -23.65 17.83
C THR A 109 -2.55 -24.70 18.96
N LYS A 110 -1.43 -25.31 19.29
CA LYS A 110 -1.35 -26.23 20.47
C LYS A 110 -1.66 -25.52 21.78
N SER A 111 -1.37 -24.19 21.85
CA SER A 111 -1.71 -23.33 22.99
C SER A 111 -3.19 -22.91 23.00
N GLY A 112 -4.00 -23.29 22.00
CA GLY A 112 -5.42 -22.95 21.91
C GLY A 112 -5.72 -21.61 21.24
N GLU A 113 -4.73 -20.93 20.71
CA GLU A 113 -4.86 -19.64 20.03
C GLU A 113 -5.66 -19.77 18.73
N GLU A 114 -6.53 -18.80 18.47
CA GLU A 114 -7.31 -18.75 17.24
C GLU A 114 -6.47 -18.32 16.05
N VAL A 115 -6.71 -18.97 14.92
CA VAL A 115 -5.95 -18.74 13.69
C VAL A 115 -6.88 -18.67 12.51
N LYS A 116 -6.65 -17.73 11.61
CA LYS A 116 -7.25 -17.73 10.26
C LYS A 116 -6.20 -18.08 9.22
N LYS A 117 -6.66 -18.65 8.10
CA LYS A 117 -5.86 -18.87 6.89
C LYS A 117 -6.19 -17.80 5.87
N TYR A 118 -5.19 -17.15 5.40
CA TYR A 118 -5.28 -16.10 4.38
C TYR A 118 -4.53 -16.54 3.13
N SER A 119 -5.11 -16.35 1.97
CA SER A 119 -4.46 -16.63 0.69
C SER A 119 -4.24 -15.35 -0.08
N PHE A 120 -2.99 -15.12 -0.46
CA PHE A 120 -2.58 -14.05 -1.34
C PHE A 120 -2.26 -14.60 -2.73
N HIS A 121 -2.72 -13.90 -3.75
CA HIS A 121 -2.42 -14.21 -5.14
C HIS A 121 -1.85 -12.95 -5.81
N ALA A 122 -0.68 -13.08 -6.45
CA ALA A 122 -0.07 -12.02 -7.23
C ALA A 122 0.14 -12.47 -8.68
N ARG A 123 -0.11 -11.56 -9.63
CA ARG A 123 0.24 -11.71 -11.05
C ARG A 123 1.51 -10.91 -11.33
N ILE A 124 2.66 -11.50 -11.08
CA ILE A 124 3.94 -10.81 -11.06
C ILE A 124 4.32 -10.24 -12.43
N ARG A 125 4.11 -11.03 -13.50
CA ARG A 125 4.61 -10.73 -14.84
C ARG A 125 4.29 -9.34 -15.35
N TYR A 126 3.08 -8.85 -15.06
CA TYR A 126 2.63 -7.54 -15.54
C TYR A 126 3.16 -6.38 -14.70
N HIS A 127 3.60 -6.64 -13.47
CA HIS A 127 4.00 -5.62 -12.52
C HIS A 127 5.53 -5.44 -12.44
N LEU A 128 6.30 -6.45 -12.81
CA LEU A 128 7.79 -6.38 -12.80
C LEU A 128 8.38 -5.33 -13.76
N ALA A 129 7.57 -4.82 -14.70
CA ALA A 129 8.03 -3.83 -15.66
C ALA A 129 8.25 -2.43 -15.04
N ASP A 130 7.76 -2.18 -13.83
CA ASP A 130 7.85 -0.88 -13.17
C ASP A 130 8.08 -1.07 -11.67
N SER A 131 9.25 -0.65 -11.21
CA SER A 131 9.66 -0.72 -9.80
C SER A 131 8.83 0.15 -8.86
N ARG A 132 7.99 1.04 -9.40
CA ARG A 132 7.05 1.88 -8.64
C ARG A 132 5.73 1.17 -8.31
N ILE A 133 5.56 -0.09 -8.74
CA ILE A 133 4.36 -0.88 -8.43
C ILE A 133 4.59 -1.68 -7.16
N PHE A 134 3.67 -1.52 -6.23
CA PHE A 134 3.64 -2.18 -4.92
C PHE A 134 2.38 -3.01 -4.76
N TYR A 135 2.45 -3.98 -3.88
CA TYR A 135 1.29 -4.71 -3.38
C TYR A 135 0.95 -4.26 -1.97
N ALA A 136 -0.34 -4.08 -1.71
CA ALA A 136 -0.90 -3.97 -0.37
C ALA A 136 -1.83 -5.16 -0.14
N TRP A 137 -1.41 -6.10 0.68
CA TRP A 137 -2.28 -7.18 1.12
C TRP A 137 -2.90 -6.84 2.46
N ILE A 138 -4.22 -6.75 2.48
CA ILE A 138 -5.00 -6.33 3.64
C ILE A 138 -5.73 -7.54 4.19
N GLN A 139 -5.45 -7.83 5.44
CA GLN A 139 -6.04 -8.94 6.15
C GLN A 139 -7.03 -8.42 7.18
N VAL A 140 -8.29 -8.76 6.99
CA VAL A 140 -9.37 -8.36 7.87
C VAL A 140 -9.66 -9.54 8.81
N TRP A 141 -9.32 -9.38 10.08
CA TRP A 141 -9.72 -10.33 11.11
C TRP A 141 -11.16 -10.07 11.54
N ASP A 142 -11.46 -8.84 11.89
CA ASP A 142 -12.76 -8.26 12.18
C ASP A 142 -12.71 -6.75 11.88
N GLU A 143 -13.77 -6.00 12.21
CA GLU A 143 -13.88 -4.57 11.90
C GLU A 143 -12.78 -3.72 12.56
N ASP A 144 -12.30 -4.12 13.73
CA ASP A 144 -11.29 -3.38 14.50
C ASP A 144 -9.86 -3.85 14.21
N ASN A 145 -9.69 -5.10 13.77
CA ASN A 145 -8.40 -5.74 13.60
C ASN A 145 -8.11 -5.97 12.12
N VAL A 146 -7.34 -5.04 11.56
CA VAL A 146 -6.90 -5.06 10.16
C VAL A 146 -5.38 -4.95 10.13
N ASN A 147 -4.73 -5.89 9.43
CA ASN A 147 -3.29 -5.92 9.25
C ASN A 147 -2.95 -5.59 7.81
N TYR A 148 -1.88 -4.83 7.60
CA TYR A 148 -1.40 -4.41 6.30
C TYR A 148 -0.04 -5.06 6.03
N TYR A 149 0.12 -5.65 4.86
CA TYR A 149 1.40 -6.14 4.38
C TYR A 149 1.73 -5.41 3.10
N ILE A 150 2.76 -4.58 3.15
CA ILE A 150 3.18 -3.72 2.04
C ILE A 150 4.53 -4.21 1.54
N PHE A 151 4.63 -4.48 0.24
CA PHE A 151 5.85 -4.99 -0.37
C PHE A 151 5.96 -4.58 -1.84
N LYS A 152 7.18 -4.55 -2.34
CA LYS A 152 7.51 -4.27 -3.73
C LYS A 152 7.14 -5.46 -4.62
N THR A 153 6.89 -5.20 -5.88
CA THR A 153 6.69 -6.30 -6.85
C THR A 153 7.90 -7.22 -6.94
N GLU A 154 9.10 -6.66 -6.74
CA GLU A 154 10.36 -7.41 -6.68
C GLU A 154 10.37 -8.44 -5.55
N ASP A 155 9.86 -8.06 -4.36
CA ASP A 155 9.76 -8.98 -3.22
C ASP A 155 8.85 -10.16 -3.55
N VAL A 156 7.72 -9.91 -4.25
CA VAL A 156 6.82 -10.98 -4.69
C VAL A 156 7.55 -11.94 -5.63
N ALA A 157 8.39 -11.44 -6.52
CA ALA A 157 9.19 -12.27 -7.42
C ALA A 157 10.21 -13.14 -6.67
N LEU A 158 10.65 -12.69 -5.50
CA LEU A 158 11.61 -13.39 -4.65
C LEU A 158 10.96 -14.30 -3.59
N PHE A 159 9.64 -14.33 -3.47
CA PHE A 159 8.94 -15.11 -2.44
C PHE A 159 9.29 -16.59 -2.44
N ASP A 160 9.62 -17.18 -3.60
CA ASP A 160 10.08 -18.57 -3.67
C ASP A 160 11.44 -18.74 -2.98
N ASN A 161 12.37 -17.83 -3.21
CA ASN A 161 13.67 -17.82 -2.55
C ASN A 161 13.55 -17.58 -1.03
N LEU A 162 12.52 -16.82 -0.62
CA LEU A 162 12.21 -16.56 0.79
C LEU A 162 11.40 -17.71 1.43
N GLN A 163 11.12 -18.78 0.68
CA GLN A 163 10.34 -19.94 1.12
C GLN A 163 8.92 -19.62 1.59
N ILE A 164 8.34 -18.53 1.12
CA ILE A 164 6.98 -18.10 1.50
C ILE A 164 5.92 -18.37 0.44
N VAL A 165 6.27 -19.04 -0.65
CA VAL A 165 5.36 -19.42 -1.74
C VAL A 165 4.81 -20.81 -1.50
N SER A 166 3.48 -20.95 -1.47
CA SER A 166 2.80 -22.24 -1.43
C SER A 166 2.52 -22.82 -2.83
N TYR A 167 2.53 -22.00 -3.86
CA TYR A 167 2.34 -22.39 -5.25
C TYR A 167 2.85 -21.29 -6.18
N GLN A 168 3.59 -21.67 -7.21
CA GLN A 168 4.12 -20.76 -8.22
C GLN A 168 3.92 -21.30 -9.63
N THR A 169 3.58 -20.38 -10.55
CA THR A 169 3.71 -20.56 -12.01
C THR A 169 4.50 -19.39 -12.57
N THR A 170 4.78 -19.40 -13.88
CA THR A 170 5.46 -18.29 -14.58
C THR A 170 4.81 -16.92 -14.37
N ASP A 171 3.49 -16.89 -14.18
CA ASP A 171 2.72 -15.64 -14.17
C ASP A 171 2.03 -15.37 -12.82
N ASN A 172 1.94 -16.36 -11.93
CA ASN A 172 1.19 -16.23 -10.69
C ASN A 172 1.94 -16.86 -9.52
N GLN A 173 1.92 -16.18 -8.39
CA GLN A 173 2.33 -16.74 -7.12
C GLN A 173 1.14 -16.77 -6.16
N LYS A 174 1.09 -17.81 -5.35
CA LYS A 174 0.12 -17.96 -4.28
C LYS A 174 0.85 -18.25 -2.98
N THR A 175 0.57 -17.45 -1.98
CA THR A 175 1.00 -17.67 -0.60
C THR A 175 -0.22 -17.88 0.28
N THR A 176 -0.19 -18.89 1.16
CA THR A 176 -1.26 -19.13 2.12
C THR A 176 -0.65 -19.16 3.51
N LEU A 177 -0.99 -18.14 4.30
CA LEU A 177 -0.46 -17.94 5.64
C LEU A 177 -1.48 -18.29 6.71
N ARG A 178 -1.00 -18.74 7.85
CA ARG A 178 -1.76 -18.86 9.09
C ARG A 178 -1.42 -17.66 9.96
N ILE A 179 -2.42 -16.89 10.33
CA ILE A 179 -2.21 -15.62 11.02
C ILE A 179 -3.17 -15.55 12.20
N ASN A 180 -2.67 -15.08 13.34
CA ASN A 180 -3.49 -14.84 14.53
C ASN A 180 -4.18 -13.47 14.48
N LYS A 181 -4.91 -13.12 15.53
CA LYS A 181 -5.66 -11.86 15.61
C LYS A 181 -4.72 -10.64 15.59
N GLU A 182 -3.56 -10.75 16.20
CA GLU A 182 -2.54 -9.70 16.28
C GLU A 182 -1.76 -9.50 14.98
N GLY A 183 -2.05 -10.29 13.95
CA GLY A 183 -1.38 -10.23 12.66
C GLY A 183 -0.07 -11.04 12.60
N THR A 184 0.25 -11.83 13.63
CA THR A 184 1.48 -12.63 13.63
C THR A 184 1.33 -13.85 12.73
N VAL A 185 2.32 -14.07 11.87
CA VAL A 185 2.39 -15.24 10.98
C VAL A 185 2.86 -16.46 11.79
N LEU A 186 2.11 -17.55 11.70
CA LEU A 186 2.37 -18.76 12.46
C LEU A 186 2.88 -19.88 11.58
N ASN A 187 4.06 -20.38 11.90
CA ASN A 187 4.70 -21.50 11.19
C ASN A 187 4.28 -22.87 11.69
N GLU A 188 3.58 -22.95 12.83
CA GLU A 188 3.14 -24.20 13.41
C GLU A 188 2.23 -24.99 12.44
N GLY A 189 2.64 -26.22 12.13
CA GLY A 189 1.90 -27.11 11.23
C GLY A 189 1.97 -26.73 9.75
N THR A 190 2.95 -25.90 9.36
CA THR A 190 3.30 -25.60 7.96
C THR A 190 4.53 -26.40 7.53
N LYS A 191 4.71 -26.55 6.21
CA LYS A 191 5.91 -27.18 5.64
C LYS A 191 7.02 -26.18 5.36
N HIS A 192 6.69 -24.90 5.35
CA HIS A 192 7.58 -23.79 4.99
C HIS A 192 7.68 -22.84 6.17
N ASP A 193 8.81 -22.17 6.26
CA ASP A 193 8.99 -21.04 7.16
C ASP A 193 8.48 -19.77 6.49
N TYR A 194 7.49 -19.15 7.11
CA TYR A 194 6.89 -17.90 6.65
C TYR A 194 7.31 -16.70 7.49
N SER A 195 8.29 -16.84 8.39
CA SER A 195 8.69 -15.77 9.31
C SER A 195 9.14 -14.50 8.58
N ALA A 196 9.81 -14.64 7.43
CA ALA A 196 10.23 -13.51 6.59
C ALA A 196 9.05 -12.65 6.11
N PHE A 197 7.82 -13.15 6.16
CA PHE A 197 6.65 -12.36 5.78
C PHE A 197 6.29 -11.27 6.79
N GLU A 198 6.76 -11.42 8.05
CA GLU A 198 6.59 -10.39 9.07
C GLU A 198 7.29 -9.07 8.74
N ASP A 199 8.35 -9.09 7.95
CA ASP A 199 9.09 -7.91 7.53
C ASP A 199 8.24 -6.98 6.63
N PHE A 200 7.18 -7.51 6.04
CA PHE A 200 6.26 -6.74 5.22
C PHE A 200 5.08 -6.17 6.01
N ARG A 201 4.89 -6.57 7.27
CA ARG A 201 3.79 -6.09 8.09
C ARG A 201 3.98 -4.63 8.45
N ASP A 202 2.97 -3.82 8.12
CA ASP A 202 2.95 -2.37 8.32
C ASP A 202 4.15 -1.63 7.71
N ASN A 203 4.81 -2.24 6.71
CA ASN A 203 6.00 -1.72 6.04
C ASN A 203 5.64 -0.61 5.04
N PHE A 204 4.98 0.45 5.53
CA PHE A 204 4.65 1.62 4.71
C PHE A 204 5.89 2.42 4.31
N ASP A 205 6.98 2.32 5.05
CA ASP A 205 8.22 3.06 4.81
C ASP A 205 8.84 2.69 3.46
N CYS A 206 8.65 1.46 2.98
CA CYS A 206 9.12 1.04 1.67
C CYS A 206 8.51 1.86 0.51
N LEU A 207 7.35 2.50 0.71
CA LEU A 207 6.74 3.41 -0.27
C LEU A 207 7.53 4.72 -0.41
N GLU A 208 8.31 5.08 0.59
CA GLU A 208 9.11 6.30 0.65
C GLU A 208 10.54 6.10 0.13
N ASP A 209 10.96 4.88 -0.14
CA ASP A 209 12.25 4.59 -0.75
C ASP A 209 12.36 5.30 -2.10
N LEU A 210 13.45 6.03 -2.31
CA LEU A 210 13.72 6.67 -3.60
C LEU A 210 14.09 5.61 -4.64
N ILE A 211 13.36 5.58 -5.73
CA ILE A 211 13.53 4.63 -6.84
C ILE A 211 14.06 5.39 -8.05
N GLU A 212 14.93 4.76 -8.83
CA GLU A 212 15.42 5.35 -10.08
C GLU A 212 14.23 5.69 -11.00
N GLY A 213 14.15 6.94 -11.47
CA GLY A 213 13.05 7.43 -12.28
C GLY A 213 11.90 8.11 -11.51
N ASP A 214 11.95 8.20 -10.18
CA ASP A 214 10.94 8.92 -9.38
C ASP A 214 10.88 10.42 -9.65
N CYS A 215 11.88 10.93 -10.30
CA CYS A 215 12.01 12.36 -10.53
C CYS A 215 11.44 12.76 -11.89
N TRP A 216 10.22 13.24 -11.91
CA TRP A 216 9.68 13.97 -13.05
C TRP A 216 10.22 15.40 -13.01
N LYS A 217 10.97 15.75 -14.04
CA LYS A 217 11.34 17.15 -14.29
C LYS A 217 10.17 17.88 -14.90
#